data_74f32faa008760948a59f02ede9a43ea
#
_entry.id   74f32faa008760948a59f02ede9a43ea
#
_cell.length_a   1.000
_cell.length_b   1.000
_cell.length_c   1.000
_cell.angle_alpha   90.00
_cell.angle_beta   90.00
_cell.angle_gamma   90.00
#
_symmetry.space_group_name_H-M   'P 1'
#
loop_
_entity.id
_entity.type
_entity.pdbx_description
1 polymer ?
#
loop_
_entity_poly.entity_id
_entity_poly.type
_entity_poly.pdbx_seq_one_letter_code
_entity_poly.pdbx_strand_id
1 'polypeptide(L)'
;RRHGRGAHLPVAPAAAGRFRVLVMGGSRGLGARFATIRHLDRATSDFTIDVVTGTNRRLRKQLLAARHKFRHPMRIRGYVRNVAAMMRHSSLLIGKPGGLTSAEAMVAGTPMLIIRPLPGQERGNTEMLVRHGAAIHLDRDRDLPAVVTSLLTNPTLLDMMAARARALGKPDAARDIANAVLAHIPPEAAPAP
;
A
#
# COMPACT_ATOMS: atom_id res chain seq x y z
N ARG A 1 -29.91 19.50 6.57
CA ARG A 1 -29.59 18.10 6.20
C ARG A 1 -28.30 17.74 6.94
N ARG A 2 -28.41 16.78 7.86
CA ARG A 2 -27.30 16.35 8.76
C ARG A 2 -26.22 15.70 7.93
N HIS A 3 -25.04 16.30 7.86
CA HIS A 3 -23.83 15.68 7.30
C HIS A 3 -23.35 14.65 8.34
N GLY A 4 -23.46 13.38 7.97
CA GLY A 4 -22.98 12.28 8.78
C GLY A 4 -21.47 12.41 9.01
N ARG A 5 -21.08 12.44 10.29
CA ARG A 5 -19.68 12.26 10.71
C ARG A 5 -19.23 10.92 10.16
N GLY A 6 -18.21 10.94 9.31
CA GLY A 6 -17.56 9.71 8.83
C GLY A 6 -17.15 8.87 10.03
N ALA A 7 -17.87 7.77 10.24
CA ALA A 7 -17.55 6.83 11.29
C ALA A 7 -16.12 6.35 11.09
N HIS A 8 -15.26 6.63 12.04
CA HIS A 8 -13.95 6.05 12.19
C HIS A 8 -14.18 4.55 12.44
N LEU A 9 -14.24 3.77 11.35
CA LEU A 9 -14.35 2.32 11.49
C LEU A 9 -13.01 1.84 12.05
N PRO A 10 -13.00 1.21 13.23
CA PRO A 10 -11.79 0.59 13.74
C PRO A 10 -11.28 -0.39 12.67
N VAL A 11 -9.99 -0.32 12.36
CA VAL A 11 -9.33 -1.37 11.59
C VAL A 11 -9.48 -2.63 12.42
N ALA A 12 -10.38 -3.51 12.00
CA ALA A 12 -10.48 -4.82 12.62
C ALA A 12 -9.10 -5.48 12.50
N PRO A 13 -8.51 -5.97 13.59
CA PRO A 13 -7.29 -6.76 13.52
C PRO A 13 -7.55 -7.85 12.47
N ALA A 14 -6.55 -8.15 11.65
CA ALA A 14 -6.63 -9.24 10.67
C ALA A 14 -7.28 -10.43 11.37
N ALA A 15 -8.44 -10.85 10.87
CA ALA A 15 -9.23 -11.90 11.51
C ALA A 15 -8.30 -13.04 11.90
N ALA A 16 -8.37 -13.45 13.15
CA ALA A 16 -7.50 -14.42 13.79
C ALA A 16 -7.12 -15.55 12.81
N GLY A 17 -5.85 -15.61 12.40
CA GLY A 17 -5.34 -16.76 11.72
C GLY A 17 -4.33 -16.57 10.60
N ARG A 18 -4.30 -15.48 9.81
CA ARG A 18 -3.29 -15.37 8.75
C ARG A 18 -3.00 -13.94 8.36
N PHE A 19 -1.74 -13.54 8.43
CA PHE A 19 -1.25 -12.30 7.86
C PHE A 19 -1.52 -12.26 6.35
N ARG A 20 -1.79 -11.06 5.84
CA ARG A 20 -1.96 -10.81 4.40
C ARG A 20 -0.90 -9.84 3.93
N VAL A 21 -0.13 -10.25 2.95
CA VAL A 21 0.88 -9.42 2.31
C VAL A 21 0.36 -9.02 0.93
N LEU A 22 0.10 -7.73 0.75
CA LEU A 22 -0.34 -7.17 -0.52
C LEU A 22 0.87 -6.77 -1.36
N VAL A 23 0.95 -7.26 -2.57
CA VAL A 23 2.01 -6.90 -3.53
C VAL A 23 1.40 -6.14 -4.69
N MET A 24 1.86 -4.89 -4.89
CA MET A 24 1.37 -4.02 -5.96
C MET A 24 2.50 -3.35 -6.73
N GLY A 25 2.31 -3.20 -8.03
CA GLY A 25 3.24 -2.48 -8.91
C GLY A 25 2.71 -1.16 -9.46
N GLY A 26 1.70 -0.56 -8.82
CA GLY A 26 0.94 0.56 -9.37
C GLY A 26 0.01 0.12 -10.50
N SER A 27 -0.69 1.07 -11.14
CA SER A 27 -1.71 0.79 -12.18
C SER A 27 -1.15 -0.02 -13.36
N ARG A 28 0.10 0.22 -13.73
CA ARG A 28 0.81 -0.49 -14.82
C ARG A 28 1.47 -1.80 -14.37
N GLY A 29 1.45 -2.14 -13.09
CA GLY A 29 2.06 -3.36 -12.55
C GLY A 29 3.59 -3.43 -12.66
N LEU A 30 4.27 -2.29 -12.83
CA LEU A 30 5.72 -2.25 -13.07
C LEU A 30 6.57 -2.56 -11.83
N GLY A 31 6.04 -2.35 -10.62
CA GLY A 31 6.75 -2.61 -9.36
C GLY A 31 6.73 -4.08 -8.94
N ALA A 32 5.70 -4.84 -9.31
CA ALA A 32 5.63 -6.26 -9.03
C ALA A 32 6.24 -7.07 -10.17
N ARG A 33 7.24 -7.91 -9.87
CA ARG A 33 7.85 -8.83 -10.84
C ARG A 33 7.65 -10.27 -10.38
N PHE A 34 7.66 -11.20 -11.31
CA PHE A 34 7.57 -12.63 -10.99
C PHE A 34 8.68 -13.06 -10.01
N ALA A 35 9.91 -12.57 -10.23
CA ALA A 35 11.04 -12.83 -9.32
C ALA A 35 10.79 -12.30 -7.91
N THR A 36 10.20 -11.13 -7.76
CA THR A 36 9.83 -10.55 -6.44
C THR A 36 8.89 -11.47 -5.68
N ILE A 37 7.85 -11.98 -6.35
CA ILE A 37 6.89 -12.90 -5.75
C ILE A 37 7.58 -14.22 -5.37
N ARG A 38 8.48 -14.72 -6.21
CA ARG A 38 9.28 -15.91 -5.90
C ARG A 38 10.23 -15.72 -4.71
N HIS A 39 10.80 -14.53 -4.54
CA HIS A 39 11.60 -14.23 -3.35
C HIS A 39 10.70 -14.18 -2.12
N LEU A 40 9.57 -13.44 -2.18
CA LEU A 40 8.62 -13.35 -1.08
C LEU A 40 8.13 -14.74 -0.61
N ASP A 41 7.88 -15.65 -1.54
CA ASP A 41 7.40 -17.01 -1.25
C ASP A 41 8.39 -17.87 -0.44
N ARG A 42 9.66 -17.44 -0.33
CA ARG A 42 10.68 -18.11 0.50
C ARG A 42 10.63 -17.71 1.98
N ALA A 43 9.83 -16.71 2.34
CA ALA A 43 9.64 -16.35 3.75
C ALA A 43 9.07 -17.54 4.54
N THR A 44 9.49 -17.69 5.79
CA THR A 44 9.15 -18.87 6.60
C THR A 44 7.86 -18.72 7.40
N SER A 45 7.37 -17.49 7.59
CA SER A 45 6.10 -17.21 8.27
C SER A 45 4.90 -17.63 7.44
N ASP A 46 3.77 -17.90 8.07
CA ASP A 46 2.53 -18.22 7.41
C ASP A 46 1.73 -16.95 7.07
N PHE A 47 1.46 -16.74 5.78
CA PHE A 47 0.65 -15.62 5.28
C PHE A 47 0.01 -15.94 3.94
N THR A 48 -0.92 -15.10 3.52
CA THR A 48 -1.49 -15.13 2.17
C THR A 48 -0.88 -13.99 1.34
N ILE A 49 -0.53 -14.27 0.09
CA ILE A 49 -0.04 -13.27 -0.86
C ILE A 49 -1.20 -12.79 -1.72
N ASP A 50 -1.59 -11.52 -1.58
CA ASP A 50 -2.50 -10.85 -2.49
C ASP A 50 -1.69 -10.06 -3.54
N VAL A 51 -1.78 -10.42 -4.82
CA VAL A 51 -1.03 -9.76 -5.90
C VAL A 51 -1.99 -8.97 -6.79
N VAL A 52 -1.72 -7.67 -6.92
CA VAL A 52 -2.42 -6.79 -7.88
C VAL A 52 -1.46 -6.46 -9.02
N THR A 53 -1.72 -7.04 -10.17
CA THR A 53 -0.88 -6.88 -11.37
C THR A 53 -1.26 -5.66 -12.21
N GLY A 54 -2.34 -4.97 -11.87
CA GLY A 54 -2.85 -3.85 -12.66
C GLY A 54 -3.16 -4.28 -14.09
N THR A 55 -2.69 -3.51 -15.07
CA THR A 55 -2.84 -3.81 -16.50
C THR A 55 -1.79 -4.80 -17.04
N ASN A 56 -0.86 -5.28 -16.22
CA ASN A 56 0.18 -6.24 -16.64
C ASN A 56 -0.38 -7.66 -16.80
N ARG A 57 -1.03 -7.90 -17.96
CA ARG A 57 -1.63 -9.20 -18.30
C ARG A 57 -0.59 -10.32 -18.38
N ARG A 58 0.65 -10.00 -18.82
CA ARG A 58 1.74 -11.00 -18.92
C ARG A 58 2.11 -11.54 -17.54
N LEU A 59 2.36 -10.66 -16.58
CA LEU A 59 2.65 -11.06 -15.20
C LEU A 59 1.51 -11.88 -14.60
N ARG A 60 0.26 -11.43 -14.80
CA ARG A 60 -0.91 -12.15 -14.32
C ARG A 60 -0.97 -13.58 -14.87
N LYS A 61 -0.78 -13.75 -16.19
CA LYS A 61 -0.75 -15.08 -16.84
C LYS A 61 0.36 -15.96 -16.28
N GLN A 62 1.58 -15.41 -16.10
CA GLN A 62 2.71 -16.15 -15.54
C GLN A 62 2.43 -16.62 -14.10
N LEU A 63 1.88 -15.75 -13.24
CA LEU A 63 1.57 -16.09 -11.85
C LEU A 63 0.45 -17.13 -11.77
N LEU A 64 -0.60 -17.02 -12.58
CA LEU A 64 -1.69 -18.00 -12.60
C LEU A 64 -1.18 -19.38 -13.02
N ALA A 65 -0.36 -19.46 -14.07
CA ALA A 65 0.22 -20.73 -14.55
C ALA A 65 1.17 -21.38 -13.52
N ALA A 66 1.89 -20.57 -12.76
CA ALA A 66 2.84 -21.06 -11.77
C ALA A 66 2.26 -21.19 -10.35
N ARG A 67 0.98 -20.88 -10.13
CA ARG A 67 0.36 -20.79 -8.80
C ARG A 67 0.60 -22.02 -7.93
N HIS A 68 0.52 -23.20 -8.52
CA HIS A 68 0.70 -24.48 -7.82
C HIS A 68 2.16 -24.73 -7.35
N LYS A 69 3.12 -23.93 -7.80
CA LYS A 69 4.55 -24.02 -7.43
C LYS A 69 4.92 -23.13 -6.23
N PHE A 70 3.99 -22.30 -5.76
CA PHE A 70 4.20 -21.43 -4.62
C PHE A 70 3.76 -22.10 -3.33
N ARG A 71 4.53 -21.91 -2.28
CA ARG A 71 4.26 -22.42 -0.94
C ARG A 71 3.07 -21.71 -0.29
N HIS A 72 3.03 -20.37 -0.44
CA HIS A 72 2.00 -19.56 0.21
C HIS A 72 0.71 -19.52 -0.62
N PRO A 73 -0.47 -19.54 0.03
CA PRO A 73 -1.73 -19.28 -0.65
C PRO A 73 -1.71 -17.93 -1.35
N MET A 74 -2.11 -17.90 -2.63
CA MET A 74 -2.01 -16.71 -3.45
C MET A 74 -3.34 -16.34 -4.10
N ARG A 75 -3.68 -15.06 -4.06
CA ARG A 75 -4.80 -14.45 -4.79
C ARG A 75 -4.23 -13.49 -5.82
N ILE A 76 -4.48 -13.74 -7.10
CA ILE A 76 -3.91 -12.96 -8.22
C ILE A 76 -5.03 -12.19 -8.89
N ARG A 77 -4.97 -10.86 -8.80
CA ARG A 77 -5.93 -9.93 -9.38
C ARG A 77 -5.28 -9.11 -10.49
N GLY A 78 -6.06 -8.72 -11.48
CA GLY A 78 -5.67 -7.72 -12.47
C GLY A 78 -5.77 -6.30 -11.91
N TYR A 79 -6.42 -5.42 -12.68
CA TYR A 79 -6.77 -4.07 -12.22
C TYR A 79 -7.87 -4.12 -11.15
N VAL A 80 -7.68 -3.40 -10.06
CA VAL A 80 -8.63 -3.30 -8.95
C VAL A 80 -9.02 -1.84 -8.74
N ARG A 81 -10.32 -1.57 -8.65
CA ARG A 81 -10.84 -0.21 -8.40
C ARG A 81 -10.77 0.18 -6.92
N ASN A 82 -11.04 -0.75 -6.02
CA ASN A 82 -11.05 -0.50 -4.57
C ASN A 82 -9.78 -1.03 -3.91
N VAL A 83 -8.65 -0.39 -4.20
CA VAL A 83 -7.35 -0.72 -3.62
C VAL A 83 -7.31 -0.40 -2.12
N ALA A 84 -7.95 0.69 -1.70
CA ALA A 84 -8.00 1.12 -0.31
C ALA A 84 -8.61 0.03 0.61
N ALA A 85 -9.65 -0.67 0.15
CA ALA A 85 -10.20 -1.80 0.90
C ALA A 85 -9.19 -2.95 1.04
N MET A 86 -8.44 -3.26 -0.02
CA MET A 86 -7.39 -4.28 0.05
C MET A 86 -6.28 -3.90 1.02
N MET A 87 -5.82 -2.64 0.98
CA MET A 87 -4.82 -2.13 1.91
C MET A 87 -5.28 -2.28 3.36
N ARG A 88 -6.49 -1.82 3.71
CA ARG A 88 -7.04 -1.94 5.08
C ARG A 88 -7.08 -3.38 5.61
N HIS A 89 -7.22 -4.37 4.74
CA HIS A 89 -7.24 -5.78 5.11
C HIS A 89 -5.87 -6.46 4.97
N SER A 90 -4.82 -5.71 4.69
CA SER A 90 -3.46 -6.21 4.55
C SER A 90 -2.61 -5.83 5.75
N SER A 91 -1.80 -6.76 6.22
CA SER A 91 -0.85 -6.53 7.30
C SER A 91 0.38 -5.75 6.82
N LEU A 92 0.69 -5.87 5.53
CA LEU A 92 1.88 -5.29 4.91
C LEU A 92 1.64 -5.05 3.42
N LEU A 93 2.11 -3.93 2.90
CA LEU A 93 2.14 -3.62 1.48
C LEU A 93 3.58 -3.67 0.95
N ILE A 94 3.82 -4.46 -0.09
CA ILE A 94 5.10 -4.49 -0.81
C ILE A 94 4.92 -3.81 -2.17
N GLY A 95 5.69 -2.78 -2.43
CA GLY A 95 5.58 -2.07 -3.70
C GLY A 95 6.45 -0.83 -3.81
N LYS A 96 6.17 -0.03 -4.85
CA LYS A 96 6.82 1.25 -5.08
C LYS A 96 6.09 2.36 -4.31
N PRO A 97 6.80 3.37 -3.79
CA PRO A 97 6.21 4.46 -3.03
C PRO A 97 5.69 5.58 -3.94
N GLY A 98 4.88 5.22 -4.95
CA GLY A 98 4.21 6.20 -5.79
C GLY A 98 3.25 7.08 -4.98
N GLY A 99 3.07 8.36 -5.35
CA GLY A 99 2.33 9.33 -4.55
C GLY A 99 0.95 8.83 -4.08
N LEU A 100 0.09 8.35 -4.99
CA LEU A 100 -1.23 7.83 -4.63
C LEU A 100 -1.13 6.56 -3.79
N THR A 101 -0.26 5.62 -4.16
CA THR A 101 -0.09 4.35 -3.40
C THR A 101 0.35 4.63 -1.97
N SER A 102 1.30 5.56 -1.77
CA SER A 102 1.77 5.96 -0.45
C SER A 102 0.67 6.65 0.36
N ALA A 103 -0.04 7.60 -0.25
CA ALA A 103 -1.14 8.31 0.41
C ALA A 103 -2.26 7.34 0.85
N GLU A 104 -2.67 6.43 -0.04
CA GLU A 104 -3.69 5.41 0.26
C GLU A 104 -3.23 4.45 1.36
N ALA A 105 -1.95 4.01 1.34
CA ALA A 105 -1.39 3.14 2.36
C ALA A 105 -1.36 3.83 3.74
N MET A 106 -0.98 5.10 3.79
CA MET A 106 -0.99 5.90 5.02
C MET A 106 -2.41 6.06 5.58
N VAL A 107 -3.39 6.42 4.75
CA VAL A 107 -4.79 6.53 5.18
C VAL A 107 -5.35 5.17 5.63
N ALA A 108 -4.96 4.08 4.98
CA ALA A 108 -5.35 2.73 5.36
C ALA A 108 -4.63 2.24 6.64
N GLY A 109 -3.54 2.89 7.03
CA GLY A 109 -2.68 2.44 8.13
C GLY A 109 -1.90 1.18 7.79
N THR A 110 -1.54 0.99 6.53
CA THR A 110 -0.85 -0.21 6.05
C THR A 110 0.65 0.06 5.94
N PRO A 111 1.51 -0.58 6.74
CA PRO A 111 2.96 -0.44 6.64
C PRO A 111 3.47 -0.85 5.26
N MET A 112 4.59 -0.27 4.82
CA MET A 112 5.15 -0.57 3.51
C MET A 112 6.55 -1.20 3.58
N LEU A 113 6.80 -2.21 2.74
CA LEU A 113 8.13 -2.54 2.27
C LEU A 113 8.31 -1.95 0.88
N ILE A 114 9.18 -0.96 0.80
CA ILE A 114 9.46 -0.25 -0.44
C ILE A 114 10.52 -1.02 -1.21
N ILE A 115 10.19 -1.34 -2.45
CA ILE A 115 11.11 -2.00 -3.39
C ILE A 115 11.18 -1.19 -4.67
N ARG A 116 12.39 -1.04 -5.23
CA ARG A 116 12.63 -0.41 -6.52
C ARG A 116 11.89 0.93 -6.72
N PRO A 117 12.08 1.91 -5.85
CA PRO A 117 11.55 3.25 -6.09
C PRO A 117 12.10 3.81 -7.39
N LEU A 118 11.30 4.58 -8.11
CA LEU A 118 11.79 5.30 -9.30
C LEU A 118 12.77 6.39 -8.89
N PRO A 119 13.97 6.41 -9.48
CA PRO A 119 14.94 7.49 -9.20
C PRO A 119 14.32 8.86 -9.46
N GLY A 120 14.58 9.82 -8.57
CA GLY A 120 14.04 11.17 -8.64
C GLY A 120 12.60 11.26 -8.12
N GLN A 121 11.62 10.70 -8.83
CA GLN A 121 10.19 10.87 -8.56
C GLN A 121 9.72 10.29 -7.23
N GLU A 122 10.23 9.11 -6.82
CA GLU A 122 9.75 8.42 -5.64
C GLU A 122 10.74 8.51 -4.45
N ARG A 123 11.85 9.23 -4.63
CA ARG A 123 12.88 9.38 -3.59
C ARG A 123 12.33 10.10 -2.35
N GLY A 124 11.69 11.23 -2.53
CA GLY A 124 11.12 12.00 -1.42
C GLY A 124 10.06 11.20 -0.63
N ASN A 125 9.21 10.47 -1.34
CA ASN A 125 8.22 9.60 -0.68
C ASN A 125 8.91 8.47 0.11
N THR A 126 9.96 7.86 -0.45
CA THR A 126 10.75 6.84 0.24
C THR A 126 11.36 7.38 1.52
N GLU A 127 12.09 8.49 1.42
CA GLU A 127 12.77 9.12 2.55
C GLU A 127 11.78 9.53 3.65
N MET A 128 10.66 10.12 3.27
CA MET A 128 9.61 10.54 4.19
C MET A 128 9.02 9.34 4.94
N LEU A 129 8.59 8.29 4.24
CA LEU A 129 7.97 7.11 4.85
C LEU A 129 8.93 6.36 5.77
N VAL A 130 10.20 6.21 5.36
CA VAL A 130 11.23 5.53 6.16
C VAL A 130 11.59 6.37 7.40
N ARG A 131 11.81 7.68 7.24
CA ARG A 131 12.13 8.58 8.35
C ARG A 131 11.06 8.55 9.45
N HIS A 132 9.79 8.49 9.06
CA HIS A 132 8.69 8.42 10.02
C HIS A 132 8.39 6.98 10.50
N GLY A 133 9.15 5.98 10.02
CA GLY A 133 9.01 4.59 10.42
C GLY A 133 7.69 3.95 9.97
N ALA A 134 7.07 4.47 8.93
CA ALA A 134 5.90 3.86 8.28
C ALA A 134 6.30 2.83 7.21
N ALA A 135 7.56 2.83 6.80
CA ALA A 135 8.08 1.91 5.80
C ALA A 135 9.51 1.47 6.08
N ILE A 136 9.89 0.36 5.46
CA ILE A 136 11.28 -0.10 5.32
C ILE A 136 11.60 -0.11 3.82
N HIS A 137 12.75 0.42 3.43
CA HIS A 137 13.26 0.35 2.07
C HIS A 137 14.20 -0.85 1.91
N LEU A 138 14.00 -1.64 0.87
CA LEU A 138 14.84 -2.76 0.51
C LEU A 138 15.54 -2.50 -0.83
N ASP A 139 16.86 -2.50 -0.81
CA ASP A 139 17.66 -2.33 -2.03
C ASP A 139 17.57 -3.56 -2.95
N ARG A 140 17.32 -4.73 -2.37
CA ARG A 140 17.36 -6.01 -3.08
C ARG A 140 16.16 -6.88 -2.74
N ASP A 141 15.46 -7.39 -3.76
CA ASP A 141 14.33 -8.31 -3.59
C ASP A 141 14.69 -9.60 -2.85
N ARG A 142 15.96 -10.02 -2.89
CA ARG A 142 16.44 -11.23 -2.19
C ARG A 142 16.36 -11.11 -0.68
N ASP A 143 16.26 -9.89 -0.15
CA ASP A 143 16.18 -9.63 1.30
C ASP A 143 14.72 -9.72 1.81
N LEU A 144 13.73 -9.75 0.89
CA LEU A 144 12.31 -9.87 1.22
C LEU A 144 11.98 -11.01 2.19
N PRO A 145 12.49 -12.25 2.00
CA PRO A 145 12.12 -13.37 2.88
C PRO A 145 12.47 -13.10 4.33
N ALA A 146 13.68 -12.64 4.60
CA ALA A 146 14.18 -12.38 5.94
C ALA A 146 13.40 -11.24 6.61
N VAL A 147 13.20 -10.12 5.89
CA VAL A 147 12.51 -8.95 6.43
C VAL A 147 11.02 -9.23 6.66
N VAL A 148 10.35 -9.90 5.72
CA VAL A 148 8.93 -10.27 5.90
C VAL A 148 8.77 -11.24 7.06
N THR A 149 9.62 -12.26 7.18
CA THR A 149 9.59 -13.17 8.32
C THR A 149 9.76 -12.41 9.63
N SER A 150 10.77 -11.54 9.73
CA SER A 150 11.02 -10.73 10.94
C SER A 150 9.83 -9.85 11.31
N LEU A 151 9.20 -9.19 10.34
CA LEU A 151 8.02 -8.34 10.60
C LEU A 151 6.81 -9.16 11.06
N LEU A 152 6.54 -10.28 10.41
CA LEU A 152 5.36 -11.10 10.74
C LEU A 152 5.55 -11.91 12.04
N THR A 153 6.78 -12.12 12.49
CA THR A 153 7.07 -12.73 13.81
C THR A 153 7.20 -11.68 14.92
N ASN A 154 7.15 -10.39 14.60
CA ASN A 154 7.14 -9.29 15.56
C ASN A 154 5.90 -8.39 15.38
N PRO A 155 4.72 -8.81 15.86
CA PRO A 155 3.48 -8.05 15.73
C PRO A 155 3.58 -6.63 16.27
N THR A 156 4.29 -6.44 17.38
CA THR A 156 4.47 -5.12 18.01
C THR A 156 5.14 -4.13 17.04
N LEU A 157 6.19 -4.56 16.34
CA LEU A 157 6.86 -3.71 15.36
C LEU A 157 5.93 -3.38 14.20
N LEU A 158 5.18 -4.35 13.71
CA LEU A 158 4.23 -4.17 12.61
C LEU A 158 3.11 -3.20 13.01
N ASP A 159 2.57 -3.31 14.22
CA ASP A 159 1.56 -2.42 14.78
C ASP A 159 2.09 -0.99 14.96
N MET A 160 3.33 -0.83 15.42
CA MET A 160 3.99 0.47 15.50
C MET A 160 4.13 1.12 14.13
N MET A 161 4.55 0.38 13.12
CA MET A 161 4.65 0.87 11.74
C MET A 161 3.26 1.26 11.21
N ALA A 162 2.24 0.47 11.49
CA ALA A 162 0.85 0.76 11.10
C ALA A 162 0.31 2.02 11.78
N ALA A 163 0.60 2.23 13.06
CA ALA A 163 0.23 3.44 13.79
C ALA A 163 0.91 4.69 13.19
N ARG A 164 2.20 4.59 12.87
CA ARG A 164 2.96 5.67 12.22
C ARG A 164 2.43 5.98 10.82
N ALA A 165 2.07 4.96 10.04
CA ALA A 165 1.43 5.15 8.74
C ALA A 165 0.10 5.93 8.90
N ARG A 166 -0.77 5.55 9.84
CA ARG A 166 -2.03 6.26 10.12
C ARG A 166 -1.81 7.72 10.52
N ALA A 167 -0.80 7.99 11.34
CA ALA A 167 -0.47 9.35 11.76
C ALA A 167 -0.07 10.28 10.60
N LEU A 168 0.49 9.73 9.53
CA LEU A 168 0.83 10.46 8.30
C LEU A 168 -0.36 10.60 7.34
N GLY A 169 -1.38 9.78 7.48
CA GLY A 169 -2.54 9.75 6.60
C GLY A 169 -3.33 11.05 6.62
N LYS A 170 -3.80 11.50 5.46
CA LYS A 170 -4.66 12.68 5.27
C LYS A 170 -5.97 12.26 4.60
N PRO A 171 -6.93 11.69 5.36
CA PRO A 171 -8.17 11.15 4.78
C PRO A 171 -9.03 12.21 4.11
N ASP A 172 -8.95 13.45 4.56
CA ASP A 172 -9.73 14.59 4.07
C ASP A 172 -8.99 15.47 3.05
N ALA A 173 -7.82 15.03 2.55
CA ALA A 173 -6.94 15.82 1.69
C ALA A 173 -7.67 16.47 0.50
N ALA A 174 -8.58 15.77 -0.15
CA ALA A 174 -9.33 16.32 -1.28
C ALA A 174 -10.20 17.51 -0.88
N ARG A 175 -10.87 17.42 0.27
CA ARG A 175 -11.69 18.52 0.83
C ARG A 175 -10.81 19.70 1.25
N ASP A 176 -9.68 19.42 1.90
CA ASP A 176 -8.78 20.45 2.38
C ASP A 176 -8.15 21.23 1.20
N ILE A 177 -7.78 20.52 0.14
CA ILE A 177 -7.30 21.13 -1.11
C ILE A 177 -8.40 21.97 -1.77
N ALA A 178 -9.62 21.44 -1.88
CA ALA A 178 -10.74 22.18 -2.46
C ALA A 178 -11.02 23.47 -1.68
N ASN A 179 -11.05 23.41 -0.34
CA ASN A 179 -11.23 24.59 0.50
C ASN A 179 -10.09 25.61 0.32
N ALA A 180 -8.85 25.14 0.25
CA ALA A 180 -7.71 26.02 0.00
C ALA A 180 -7.80 26.72 -1.36
N VAL A 181 -8.21 26.02 -2.42
CA VAL A 181 -8.43 26.60 -3.75
C VAL A 181 -9.54 27.63 -3.71
N LEU A 182 -10.69 27.31 -3.12
CA LEU A 182 -11.84 28.21 -3.02
C LEU A 182 -11.50 29.49 -2.26
N ALA A 183 -10.67 29.41 -1.22
CA ALA A 183 -10.22 30.57 -0.46
C ALA A 183 -9.35 31.55 -1.28
N HIS A 184 -8.79 31.12 -2.42
CA HIS A 184 -7.97 31.94 -3.31
C HIS A 184 -8.73 32.44 -4.55
N ILE A 185 -9.99 32.04 -4.74
CA ILE A 185 -10.84 32.57 -5.82
C ILE A 185 -11.42 33.90 -5.35
N PRO A 186 -11.16 35.02 -6.04
CA PRO A 186 -11.81 36.29 -5.70
C PRO A 186 -13.35 36.14 -5.80
N PRO A 187 -14.11 36.83 -4.93
CA PRO A 187 -15.55 36.85 -5.09
C PRO A 187 -15.88 37.40 -6.48
N GLU A 188 -16.77 36.71 -7.19
CA GLU A 188 -17.25 37.12 -8.51
C GLU A 188 -17.74 38.58 -8.41
N ALA A 189 -17.17 39.45 -9.23
CA ALA A 189 -17.60 40.86 -9.25
C ALA A 189 -19.10 40.86 -9.55
N ALA A 190 -19.88 41.44 -8.65
CA ALA A 190 -21.32 41.59 -8.88
C ALA A 190 -21.53 42.27 -10.24
N PRO A 191 -22.48 41.82 -11.07
CA PRO A 191 -22.76 42.47 -12.34
C PRO A 191 -23.07 43.95 -12.07
N ALA A 192 -22.40 44.81 -12.82
CA ALA A 192 -22.63 46.23 -12.73
C ALA A 192 -24.11 46.55 -13.00
N PRO A 193 -24.70 47.51 -12.28
CA PRO A 193 -26.11 47.87 -12.39
C PRO A 193 -26.49 48.37 -13.78
#